data_39a2b92821d28cb3e23e0271a570adfc
#
_entry.id   39a2b92821d28cb3e23e0271a570adfc
#
_cell.length_a   1.000
_cell.length_b   1.000
_cell.length_c   1.000
_cell.angle_alpha   90.00
_cell.angle_beta   90.00
_cell.angle_gamma   90.00
#
_symmetry.space_group_name_H-M   'P 1'
#
loop_
_entity.id
_entity.type
_entity.pdbx_description
1 polymer ?
#
loop_
_entity_poly.entity_id
_entity_poly.type
_entity_poly.pdbx_seq_one_letter_code
_entity_poly.pdbx_strand_id
1 'polypeptide(L)'
;MLVHKPSFSTSLPTDLDGYREAYSETLSMADEVRRVTGLEVGVVLGPHPVVWEHQIEPLGLSASTELHLEAVSLALDYIEEGNAICLGEVGRPHYPVNEETWTSASELLLEVMGMAAAEGCAIQLHVEDNGETTYREMAQLCDKAGLPRDRAIRHYAPADVSPEFTNGLAATVSVGKGSIEGLVSTVTSKSAPWGMETDFLDDSRRPGAVLGPKTVPKRTQELCSTLLREGWEEDDVSNLMDSIHREWPKRLYSIL
;
A
#
# COMPACT_ATOMS: atom_id res chain seq x y z
N MET A 1 -5.22 -7.14 -6.42
CA MET A 1 -5.45 -7.01 -4.96
C MET A 1 -6.65 -6.13 -4.72
N LEU A 2 -7.40 -6.40 -3.68
CA LEU A 2 -8.46 -5.56 -3.15
C LEU A 2 -7.99 -4.97 -1.82
N VAL A 3 -7.98 -3.65 -1.72
CA VAL A 3 -7.53 -2.92 -0.53
C VAL A 3 -8.73 -2.33 0.16
N HIS A 4 -8.82 -2.52 1.48
CA HIS A 4 -9.86 -1.88 2.28
C HIS A 4 -9.71 -0.36 2.19
N LYS A 5 -10.77 0.32 1.77
CA LYS A 5 -10.84 1.79 1.73
C LYS A 5 -12.02 2.26 2.56
N PRO A 6 -11.82 3.26 3.42
CA PRO A 6 -12.92 3.82 4.18
C PRO A 6 -13.92 4.52 3.25
N SER A 7 -15.20 4.33 3.52
CA SER A 7 -16.24 5.08 2.82
C SER A 7 -16.53 6.39 3.56
N PHE A 8 -15.98 7.48 3.09
CA PHE A 8 -16.32 8.83 3.62
C PHE A 8 -17.74 9.30 3.26
N SER A 9 -18.54 8.45 2.61
CA SER A 9 -19.96 8.70 2.36
C SER A 9 -20.88 8.10 3.42
N THR A 10 -20.35 7.20 4.25
CA THR A 10 -21.01 6.63 5.43
C THR A 10 -20.37 7.20 6.69
N SER A 11 -20.95 6.91 7.87
CA SER A 11 -20.31 7.25 9.15
C SER A 11 -18.98 6.48 9.27
N LEU A 12 -17.93 7.17 9.71
CA LEU A 12 -16.66 6.50 10.05
C LEU A 12 -16.86 5.56 11.25
N PRO A 13 -16.11 4.45 11.35
CA PRO A 13 -16.11 3.61 12.53
C PRO A 13 -15.81 4.42 13.79
N THR A 14 -16.60 4.24 14.85
CA THR A 14 -16.39 4.88 16.16
C THR A 14 -16.06 3.89 17.27
N ASP A 15 -16.05 2.62 16.92
CA ASP A 15 -15.72 1.49 17.78
C ASP A 15 -15.17 0.31 16.95
N LEU A 16 -14.74 -0.74 17.62
CA LEU A 16 -14.16 -1.93 16.98
C LEU A 16 -15.17 -2.72 16.14
N ASP A 17 -16.45 -2.72 16.54
CA ASP A 17 -17.49 -3.41 15.77
C ASP A 17 -17.71 -2.75 14.40
N GLY A 18 -17.63 -1.42 14.34
CA GLY A 18 -17.64 -0.68 13.07
C GLY A 18 -16.48 -1.05 12.14
N TYR A 19 -15.27 -1.26 12.69
CA TYR A 19 -14.14 -1.76 11.89
C TYR A 19 -14.36 -3.21 11.46
N ARG A 20 -14.91 -4.06 12.32
CA ARG A 20 -15.23 -5.45 11.98
C ARG A 20 -16.25 -5.54 10.83
N GLU A 21 -17.27 -4.70 10.85
CA GLU A 21 -18.26 -4.61 9.78
C GLU A 21 -17.60 -4.17 8.45
N ALA A 22 -16.80 -3.11 8.48
CA ALA A 22 -16.11 -2.58 7.31
C ALA A 22 -15.11 -3.59 6.69
N TYR A 23 -14.36 -4.33 7.51
CA TYR A 23 -13.47 -5.39 7.02
C TYR A 23 -14.24 -6.56 6.44
N SER A 24 -15.36 -6.95 7.07
CA SER A 24 -16.24 -8.01 6.57
C SER A 24 -16.86 -7.67 5.22
N GLU A 25 -17.23 -6.41 4.99
CA GLU A 25 -17.69 -5.94 3.66
C GLU A 25 -16.59 -6.09 2.60
N THR A 26 -15.36 -5.73 2.94
CA THR A 26 -14.21 -5.86 2.02
C THR A 26 -13.92 -7.33 1.68
N LEU A 27 -13.97 -8.22 2.66
CA LEU A 27 -13.81 -9.67 2.45
C LEU A 27 -14.93 -10.24 1.59
N SER A 28 -16.18 -9.85 1.86
CA SER A 28 -17.34 -10.27 1.07
C SER A 28 -17.25 -9.80 -0.38
N MET A 29 -16.75 -8.59 -0.62
CA MET A 29 -16.49 -8.07 -1.97
C MET A 29 -15.40 -8.89 -2.68
N ALA A 30 -14.33 -9.27 -1.99
CA ALA A 30 -13.28 -10.12 -2.56
C ALA A 30 -13.84 -11.49 -2.98
N ASP A 31 -14.69 -12.10 -2.16
CA ASP A 31 -15.34 -13.38 -2.46
C ASP A 31 -16.26 -13.26 -3.68
N GLU A 32 -17.02 -12.18 -3.78
CA GLU A 32 -17.85 -11.93 -4.95
C GLU A 32 -17.02 -11.76 -6.23
N VAL A 33 -15.91 -11.03 -6.17
CA VAL A 33 -14.99 -10.89 -7.31
C VAL A 33 -14.40 -12.25 -7.71
N ARG A 34 -13.94 -13.06 -6.75
CA ARG A 34 -13.44 -14.43 -7.01
C ARG A 34 -14.53 -15.28 -7.70
N ARG A 35 -15.73 -15.23 -7.17
CA ARG A 35 -16.89 -16.01 -7.69
C ARG A 35 -17.28 -15.62 -9.11
N VAL A 36 -17.29 -14.33 -9.43
CA VAL A 36 -17.74 -13.81 -10.74
C VAL A 36 -16.66 -13.93 -11.80
N THR A 37 -15.41 -13.70 -11.43
CA THR A 37 -14.29 -13.60 -12.39
C THR A 37 -13.42 -14.85 -12.47
N GLY A 38 -13.44 -15.70 -11.47
CA GLY A 38 -12.51 -16.82 -11.33
C GLY A 38 -11.06 -16.40 -11.03
N LEU A 39 -10.83 -15.10 -10.72
CA LEU A 39 -9.51 -14.60 -10.38
C LEU A 39 -9.19 -14.83 -8.90
N GLU A 40 -7.92 -15.06 -8.61
CA GLU A 40 -7.43 -14.96 -7.24
C GLU A 40 -7.39 -13.50 -6.80
N VAL A 41 -7.87 -13.22 -5.59
CA VAL A 41 -7.91 -11.87 -5.03
C VAL A 41 -7.26 -11.89 -3.65
N GLY A 42 -6.10 -11.27 -3.52
CA GLY A 42 -5.52 -10.97 -2.21
C GLY A 42 -6.20 -9.75 -1.59
N VAL A 43 -6.46 -9.81 -0.28
CA VAL A 43 -7.10 -8.72 0.47
C VAL A 43 -6.08 -8.04 1.37
N VAL A 44 -6.10 -6.71 1.38
CA VAL A 44 -5.33 -5.86 2.28
C VAL A 44 -6.30 -5.20 3.24
N LEU A 45 -6.10 -5.41 4.55
CA LEU A 45 -6.94 -4.86 5.61
C LEU A 45 -6.13 -4.01 6.57
N GLY A 46 -6.68 -2.89 6.98
CA GLY A 46 -6.09 -2.02 7.99
C GLY A 46 -6.86 -0.72 8.16
N PRO A 47 -6.71 -0.03 9.30
CA PRO A 47 -7.33 1.27 9.52
C PRO A 47 -6.56 2.35 8.79
N HIS A 48 -7.25 3.09 7.94
CA HIS A 48 -6.64 4.13 7.12
C HIS A 48 -6.26 5.37 7.97
N PRO A 49 -5.07 5.98 7.79
CA PRO A 49 -4.59 7.07 8.63
C PRO A 49 -5.50 8.32 8.62
N VAL A 50 -6.18 8.58 7.50
CA VAL A 50 -7.15 9.69 7.41
C VAL A 50 -8.40 9.41 8.26
N VAL A 51 -8.80 8.15 8.45
CA VAL A 51 -9.90 7.81 9.37
C VAL A 51 -9.51 8.14 10.79
N TRP A 52 -8.32 7.74 11.23
CA TRP A 52 -7.79 8.09 12.56
C TRP A 52 -7.79 9.62 12.79
N GLU A 53 -7.30 10.38 11.84
CA GLU A 53 -7.25 11.83 11.95
C GLU A 53 -8.65 12.45 12.11
N HIS A 54 -9.61 12.01 11.29
CA HIS A 54 -11.00 12.46 11.38
C HIS A 54 -11.72 12.00 12.66
N GLN A 55 -11.25 10.93 13.30
CA GLN A 55 -11.80 10.44 14.57
C GLN A 55 -11.31 11.28 15.77
N ILE A 56 -10.25 12.08 15.63
CA ILE A 56 -9.73 12.91 16.73
C ILE A 56 -10.78 13.93 17.20
N GLU A 57 -11.52 14.54 16.27
CA GLU A 57 -12.53 15.54 16.63
C GLU A 57 -13.68 14.95 17.50
N PRO A 58 -14.33 13.83 17.12
CA PRO A 58 -15.43 13.27 17.90
C PRO A 58 -14.98 12.43 19.10
N LEU A 59 -13.83 11.78 19.08
CA LEU A 59 -13.41 10.82 20.12
C LEU A 59 -12.29 11.36 21.01
N GLY A 60 -11.52 12.33 20.56
CA GLY A 60 -10.27 12.76 21.17
C GLY A 60 -9.07 11.91 20.74
N LEU A 61 -7.88 12.48 20.85
CA LEU A 61 -6.62 11.87 20.35
C LEU A 61 -6.33 10.48 20.96
N SER A 62 -6.45 10.34 22.29
CA SER A 62 -6.16 9.07 22.99
C SER A 62 -7.11 7.94 22.52
N ALA A 63 -8.42 8.19 22.53
CA ALA A 63 -9.40 7.17 22.16
C ALA A 63 -9.31 6.81 20.67
N SER A 64 -9.02 7.79 19.80
CA SER A 64 -8.79 7.51 18.37
C SER A 64 -7.56 6.64 18.15
N THR A 65 -6.49 6.88 18.92
CA THR A 65 -5.25 6.10 18.83
C THR A 65 -5.46 4.68 19.36
N GLU A 66 -6.11 4.52 20.50
CA GLU A 66 -6.47 3.20 21.05
C GLU A 66 -7.33 2.40 20.06
N LEU A 67 -8.39 3.01 19.53
CA LEU A 67 -9.28 2.37 18.55
C LEU A 67 -8.51 2.00 17.25
N HIS A 68 -7.60 2.84 16.81
CA HIS A 68 -6.77 2.52 15.63
C HIS A 68 -5.88 1.28 15.87
N LEU A 69 -5.23 1.19 17.03
CA LEU A 69 -4.42 0.03 17.39
C LEU A 69 -5.25 -1.25 17.56
N GLU A 70 -6.45 -1.16 18.14
CA GLU A 70 -7.40 -2.28 18.20
C GLU A 70 -7.82 -2.73 16.79
N ALA A 71 -8.07 -1.80 15.88
CA ALA A 71 -8.39 -2.10 14.48
C ALA A 71 -7.21 -2.70 13.71
N VAL A 72 -5.97 -2.31 14.03
CA VAL A 72 -4.74 -2.97 13.53
C VAL A 72 -4.67 -4.40 14.03
N SER A 73 -4.86 -4.62 15.33
CA SER A 73 -4.88 -5.98 15.91
C SER A 73 -5.92 -6.87 15.22
N LEU A 74 -7.14 -6.34 15.04
CA LEU A 74 -8.20 -7.05 14.32
C LEU A 74 -7.80 -7.41 12.87
N ALA A 75 -7.11 -6.50 12.16
CA ALA A 75 -6.63 -6.78 10.81
C ALA A 75 -5.53 -7.86 10.80
N LEU A 76 -4.66 -7.88 11.80
CA LEU A 76 -3.63 -8.91 11.99
C LEU A 76 -4.26 -10.28 12.29
N ASP A 77 -5.33 -10.35 13.10
CA ASP A 77 -6.09 -11.59 13.31
C ASP A 77 -6.59 -12.17 11.97
N TYR A 78 -7.16 -11.33 11.09
CA TYR A 78 -7.59 -11.76 9.75
C TYR A 78 -6.42 -12.21 8.86
N ILE A 79 -5.23 -11.65 9.04
CA ILE A 79 -4.02 -12.10 8.32
C ILE A 79 -3.56 -13.45 8.84
N GLU A 80 -3.52 -13.66 10.16
CA GLU A 80 -3.16 -14.93 10.78
C GLU A 80 -4.13 -16.05 10.36
N GLU A 81 -5.43 -15.75 10.28
CA GLU A 81 -6.46 -16.66 9.78
C GLU A 81 -6.37 -16.96 8.26
N GLY A 82 -5.53 -16.23 7.52
CA GLY A 82 -5.38 -16.36 6.06
C GLY A 82 -6.49 -15.69 5.25
N ASN A 83 -7.32 -14.87 5.85
CA ASN A 83 -8.38 -14.10 5.19
C ASN A 83 -7.85 -12.84 4.50
N ALA A 84 -6.74 -12.28 5.00
CA ALA A 84 -6.02 -11.17 4.41
C ALA A 84 -4.53 -11.51 4.24
N ILE A 85 -3.81 -10.73 3.43
CA ILE A 85 -2.41 -11.01 3.07
C ILE A 85 -1.43 -9.89 3.43
N CYS A 86 -1.94 -8.74 3.86
CA CYS A 86 -1.14 -7.57 4.16
C CYS A 86 -1.93 -6.61 5.05
N LEU A 87 -1.23 -5.96 5.97
CA LEU A 87 -1.79 -4.89 6.79
C LEU A 87 -1.79 -3.58 5.98
N GLY A 88 -2.94 -2.94 5.82
CA GLY A 88 -3.02 -1.66 5.10
C GLY A 88 -4.44 -1.25 4.63
N GLU A 89 -4.62 -0.03 4.20
CA GLU A 89 -3.55 0.98 4.20
C GLU A 89 -3.36 1.56 5.61
N VAL A 90 -2.13 1.56 6.08
CA VAL A 90 -1.73 2.23 7.32
C VAL A 90 -0.72 3.33 7.00
N GLY A 91 -0.49 4.26 7.89
CA GLY A 91 0.44 5.35 7.57
C GLY A 91 0.21 6.61 8.38
N ARG A 92 0.33 7.74 7.69
CA ARG A 92 0.08 9.06 8.27
C ARG A 92 -0.61 9.98 7.25
N PRO A 93 -1.24 11.09 7.68
CA PRO A 93 -1.93 12.00 6.76
C PRO A 93 -1.04 12.47 5.61
N HIS A 94 -1.55 12.42 4.39
CA HIS A 94 -0.84 12.84 3.17
C HIS A 94 -1.06 14.32 2.83
N TYR A 95 -1.70 15.07 3.72
CA TYR A 95 -1.98 16.51 3.63
C TYR A 95 -1.50 17.23 4.90
N PRO A 96 -1.35 18.57 4.84
CA PRO A 96 -0.89 19.33 6.00
C PRO A 96 -1.85 19.21 7.19
N VAL A 97 -1.31 18.83 8.34
CA VAL A 97 -1.96 18.82 9.65
C VAL A 97 -1.12 19.65 10.62
N ASN A 98 -1.62 19.91 11.82
CA ASN A 98 -0.83 20.58 12.85
C ASN A 98 0.31 19.67 13.37
N GLU A 99 1.29 20.28 14.05
CA GLU A 99 2.50 19.57 14.51
C GLU A 99 2.19 18.46 15.53
N GLU A 100 1.22 18.65 16.40
CA GLU A 100 0.78 17.65 17.39
C GLU A 100 0.21 16.41 16.68
N THR A 101 -0.71 16.61 15.75
CA THR A 101 -1.29 15.52 14.93
C THR A 101 -0.21 14.81 14.12
N TRP A 102 0.72 15.54 13.53
CA TRP A 102 1.83 14.94 12.76
C TRP A 102 2.74 14.08 13.61
N THR A 103 3.10 14.57 14.80
CA THR A 103 3.95 13.83 15.74
C THR A 103 3.24 12.57 16.20
N SER A 104 1.98 12.68 16.63
CA SER A 104 1.18 11.54 17.08
C SER A 104 0.96 10.50 15.97
N ALA A 105 0.72 10.93 14.73
CA ALA A 105 0.61 10.04 13.58
C ALA A 105 1.92 9.26 13.32
N SER A 106 3.08 9.91 13.49
CA SER A 106 4.38 9.27 13.30
C SER A 106 4.71 8.28 14.42
N GLU A 107 4.34 8.58 15.66
CA GLU A 107 4.44 7.67 16.80
C GLU A 107 3.52 6.45 16.65
N LEU A 108 2.27 6.69 16.26
CA LEU A 108 1.31 5.63 15.98
C LEU A 108 1.80 4.71 14.84
N LEU A 109 2.30 5.28 13.75
CA LEU A 109 2.85 4.49 12.65
C LEU A 109 4.03 3.62 13.09
N LEU A 110 4.91 4.14 13.95
CA LEU A 110 6.02 3.36 14.51
C LEU A 110 5.52 2.15 15.31
N GLU A 111 4.47 2.31 16.12
CA GLU A 111 3.85 1.23 16.88
C GLU A 111 3.21 0.19 15.94
N VAL A 112 2.45 0.63 14.94
CA VAL A 112 1.85 -0.23 13.92
C VAL A 112 2.91 -1.03 13.15
N MET A 113 4.03 -0.41 12.78
CA MET A 113 5.16 -1.11 12.17
C MET A 113 5.75 -2.17 13.10
N GLY A 114 5.82 -1.89 14.40
CA GLY A 114 6.27 -2.85 15.42
C GLY A 114 5.33 -4.06 15.53
N MET A 115 4.02 -3.85 15.49
CA MET A 115 3.02 -4.94 15.47
C MET A 115 3.17 -5.80 14.21
N ALA A 116 3.29 -5.18 13.04
CA ALA A 116 3.51 -5.89 11.77
C ALA A 116 4.83 -6.68 11.75
N ALA A 117 5.90 -6.13 12.35
CA ALA A 117 7.18 -6.82 12.49
C ALA A 117 7.07 -8.06 13.38
N ALA A 118 6.31 -7.98 14.48
CA ALA A 118 6.09 -9.10 15.38
C ALA A 118 5.34 -10.25 14.70
N GLU A 119 4.34 -9.95 13.86
CA GLU A 119 3.58 -10.92 13.07
C GLU A 119 4.30 -11.36 11.78
N GLY A 120 5.39 -10.69 11.40
CA GLY A 120 6.14 -11.00 10.18
C GLY A 120 5.38 -10.72 8.89
N CYS A 121 4.34 -9.87 8.93
CA CYS A 121 3.56 -9.49 7.75
C CYS A 121 4.11 -8.25 7.06
N ALA A 122 3.73 -8.06 5.77
CA ALA A 122 4.00 -6.83 5.05
C ALA A 122 2.96 -5.76 5.41
N ILE A 123 3.37 -4.49 5.24
CA ILE A 123 2.46 -3.34 5.40
C ILE A 123 2.35 -2.54 4.10
N GLN A 124 1.18 -2.04 3.80
CA GLN A 124 0.95 -1.09 2.71
C GLN A 124 0.80 0.31 3.29
N LEU A 125 1.72 1.20 2.90
CA LEU A 125 1.87 2.53 3.47
C LEU A 125 1.13 3.59 2.65
N HIS A 126 0.23 4.31 3.31
CA HIS A 126 -0.38 5.54 2.83
C HIS A 126 0.29 6.72 3.54
N VAL A 127 1.14 7.45 2.82
CA VAL A 127 1.95 8.54 3.37
C VAL A 127 2.02 9.72 2.39
N GLU A 128 2.46 10.85 2.87
CA GLU A 128 2.71 12.05 2.06
C GLU A 128 3.79 11.80 0.99
N ASP A 129 3.86 12.69 -0.01
CA ASP A 129 4.87 12.63 -1.06
C ASP A 129 5.82 13.85 -0.99
N ASN A 130 6.87 13.68 -0.19
CA ASN A 130 8.03 14.59 -0.16
C ASN A 130 9.26 13.93 -0.82
N GLY A 131 9.02 13.08 -1.83
CA GLY A 131 10.07 12.40 -2.59
C GLY A 131 10.96 11.52 -1.72
N GLU A 132 12.27 11.63 -1.91
CA GLU A 132 13.27 10.87 -1.17
C GLU A 132 13.20 11.06 0.36
N THR A 133 12.76 12.22 0.83
CA THR A 133 12.63 12.48 2.28
C THR A 133 11.62 11.54 2.91
N THR A 134 10.45 11.33 2.30
CA THR A 134 9.46 10.36 2.79
C THR A 134 10.06 8.95 2.87
N TYR A 135 10.74 8.49 1.81
CA TYR A 135 11.36 7.16 1.82
C TYR A 135 12.41 7.01 2.92
N ARG A 136 13.27 8.02 3.10
CA ARG A 136 14.30 8.00 4.15
C ARG A 136 13.69 7.96 5.56
N GLU A 137 12.63 8.73 5.81
CA GLU A 137 11.92 8.69 7.10
C GLU A 137 11.24 7.35 7.34
N MET A 138 10.55 6.79 6.34
CA MET A 138 9.92 5.47 6.45
C MET A 138 10.96 4.36 6.68
N ALA A 139 12.11 4.43 6.01
CA ALA A 139 13.22 3.50 6.25
C ALA A 139 13.75 3.57 7.69
N GLN A 140 13.86 4.78 8.25
CA GLN A 140 14.25 4.96 9.66
C GLN A 140 13.19 4.42 10.64
N LEU A 141 11.91 4.57 10.33
CA LEU A 141 10.83 3.99 11.14
C LEU A 141 10.86 2.46 11.08
N CYS A 142 11.05 1.88 9.89
CA CYS A 142 11.23 0.43 9.72
C CYS A 142 12.38 -0.10 10.58
N ASP A 143 13.55 0.56 10.53
CA ASP A 143 14.73 0.15 11.32
C ASP A 143 14.44 0.21 12.83
N LYS A 144 13.74 1.25 13.30
CA LYS A 144 13.36 1.40 14.72
C LYS A 144 12.34 0.35 15.16
N ALA A 145 11.39 0.02 14.29
CA ALA A 145 10.33 -0.96 14.55
C ALA A 145 10.82 -2.42 14.42
N GLY A 146 11.98 -2.65 13.80
CA GLY A 146 12.46 -4.00 13.46
C GLY A 146 11.75 -4.61 12.26
N LEU A 147 11.04 -3.81 11.46
CA LEU A 147 10.37 -4.26 10.24
C LEU A 147 11.37 -4.26 9.08
N PRO A 148 11.57 -5.37 8.35
CA PRO A 148 12.39 -5.36 7.14
C PRO A 148 11.88 -4.30 6.16
N ARG A 149 12.77 -3.44 5.65
CA ARG A 149 12.39 -2.30 4.79
C ARG A 149 11.60 -2.74 3.55
N ASP A 150 11.95 -3.88 2.96
CA ASP A 150 11.26 -4.44 1.79
C ASP A 150 9.88 -5.07 2.13
N ARG A 151 9.48 -5.10 3.41
CA ARG A 151 8.12 -5.43 3.86
C ARG A 151 7.23 -4.20 4.03
N ALA A 152 7.80 -3.00 3.97
CA ALA A 152 7.05 -1.74 3.95
C ALA A 152 6.85 -1.31 2.49
N ILE A 153 5.62 -1.40 2.01
CA ILE A 153 5.25 -1.17 0.62
C ILE A 153 4.63 0.23 0.51
N ARG A 154 5.37 1.20 -0.02
CA ARG A 154 4.77 2.50 -0.30
C ARG A 154 3.79 2.37 -1.46
N HIS A 155 2.51 2.60 -1.20
CA HIS A 155 1.51 2.69 -2.27
C HIS A 155 1.49 4.10 -2.89
N TYR A 156 0.87 4.24 -4.06
CA TYR A 156 0.80 5.47 -4.84
C TYR A 156 2.18 6.12 -5.06
N ALA A 157 3.20 5.26 -5.21
CA ALA A 157 4.58 5.69 -5.32
C ALA A 157 4.87 6.42 -6.65
N PRO A 158 5.78 7.41 -6.66
CA PRO A 158 6.28 7.98 -7.90
C PRO A 158 7.08 6.94 -8.70
N ALA A 159 7.29 7.24 -9.99
CA ALA A 159 7.96 6.33 -10.93
C ALA A 159 9.50 6.42 -10.83
N ASP A 160 10.02 6.35 -9.61
CA ASP A 160 11.44 6.21 -9.32
C ASP A 160 11.64 5.00 -8.41
N VAL A 161 12.27 3.95 -8.95
CA VAL A 161 12.55 2.68 -8.26
C VAL A 161 14.04 2.45 -8.03
N SER A 162 14.84 3.52 -8.15
CA SER A 162 16.27 3.44 -7.84
C SER A 162 16.49 3.10 -6.35
N PRO A 163 17.56 2.36 -6.03
CA PRO A 163 17.90 2.03 -4.64
C PRO A 163 18.10 3.26 -3.76
N GLU A 164 18.67 4.31 -4.31
CA GLU A 164 18.94 5.57 -3.64
C GLU A 164 17.64 6.28 -3.24
N PHE A 165 16.64 6.27 -4.14
CA PHE A 165 15.35 6.90 -3.89
C PHE A 165 14.50 6.11 -2.92
N THR A 166 14.37 4.78 -3.13
CA THR A 166 13.49 3.93 -2.33
C THR A 166 14.05 3.59 -0.94
N ASN A 167 15.35 3.79 -0.71
CA ASN A 167 16.02 3.44 0.55
C ASN A 167 15.76 1.98 1.00
N GLY A 168 15.48 1.09 0.05
CA GLY A 168 15.21 -0.32 0.28
C GLY A 168 13.75 -0.67 0.58
N LEU A 169 12.84 0.30 0.60
CA LEU A 169 11.40 0.03 0.72
C LEU A 169 10.87 -0.55 -0.60
N ALA A 170 9.89 -1.43 -0.47
CA ALA A 170 9.08 -1.83 -1.62
C ALA A 170 8.12 -0.71 -2.05
N ALA A 171 7.61 -0.79 -3.28
CA ALA A 171 6.71 0.23 -3.80
C ALA A 171 5.65 -0.37 -4.73
N THR A 172 4.45 0.21 -4.73
CA THR A 172 3.51 0.09 -5.84
C THR A 172 3.39 1.44 -6.54
N VAL A 173 3.86 1.47 -7.80
CA VAL A 173 3.98 2.70 -8.58
C VAL A 173 2.66 3.02 -9.27
N SER A 174 2.16 4.23 -9.05
CA SER A 174 1.01 4.75 -9.77
C SER A 174 1.38 5.00 -11.24
N VAL A 175 0.94 4.07 -12.13
CA VAL A 175 1.40 4.06 -13.53
C VAL A 175 0.58 4.97 -14.44
N GLY A 176 0.54 6.25 -14.11
CA GLY A 176 -0.07 7.30 -14.91
C GLY A 176 0.67 7.62 -16.21
N LYS A 177 0.32 8.75 -16.81
CA LYS A 177 1.01 9.26 -18.00
C LYS A 177 2.44 9.70 -17.63
N GLY A 178 3.43 9.27 -18.40
CA GLY A 178 4.84 9.62 -18.19
C GLY A 178 5.58 8.74 -17.15
N SER A 179 4.90 7.82 -16.48
CA SER A 179 5.55 6.94 -15.49
C SER A 179 6.58 5.98 -16.10
N ILE A 180 6.40 5.58 -17.34
CA ILE A 180 7.30 4.60 -17.98
C ILE A 180 8.70 5.16 -18.21
N GLU A 181 8.82 6.43 -18.57
CA GLU A 181 10.13 7.08 -18.73
C GLU A 181 10.90 7.09 -17.39
N GLY A 182 10.22 7.40 -16.28
CA GLY A 182 10.80 7.34 -14.94
C GLY A 182 11.24 5.93 -14.56
N LEU A 183 10.38 4.93 -14.75
CA LEU A 183 10.70 3.53 -14.46
C LEU A 183 11.89 3.03 -15.30
N VAL A 184 11.92 3.30 -16.60
CA VAL A 184 13.02 2.89 -17.50
C VAL A 184 14.35 3.51 -17.07
N SER A 185 14.33 4.77 -16.61
CA SER A 185 15.55 5.48 -16.20
C SER A 185 16.08 5.07 -14.82
N THR A 186 15.25 4.45 -13.97
CA THR A 186 15.59 4.21 -12.56
C THR A 186 15.64 2.73 -12.17
N VAL A 187 15.07 1.84 -13.00
CA VAL A 187 15.10 0.39 -12.73
C VAL A 187 16.51 -0.17 -12.88
N THR A 188 16.94 -0.93 -11.89
CA THR A 188 18.22 -1.64 -11.88
C THR A 188 18.04 -3.02 -11.26
N SER A 189 19.05 -3.88 -11.38
CA SER A 189 19.08 -5.18 -10.68
C SER A 189 19.15 -5.07 -9.16
N LYS A 190 19.38 -3.87 -8.62
CA LYS A 190 19.44 -3.58 -7.17
C LYS A 190 18.19 -2.91 -6.64
N SER A 191 17.20 -2.62 -7.50
CA SER A 191 15.94 -2.06 -7.06
C SER A 191 15.27 -2.97 -6.02
N ALA A 192 14.72 -2.37 -4.97
CA ALA A 192 13.83 -3.08 -4.05
C ALA A 192 12.60 -3.60 -4.83
N PRO A 193 11.83 -4.55 -4.28
CA PRO A 193 10.61 -5.02 -4.95
C PRO A 193 9.65 -3.87 -5.26
N TRP A 194 9.13 -3.87 -6.48
CA TRP A 194 8.12 -2.91 -6.87
C TRP A 194 7.07 -3.53 -7.78
N GLY A 195 5.91 -2.90 -7.84
CA GLY A 195 4.81 -3.29 -8.70
C GLY A 195 4.11 -2.08 -9.32
N MET A 196 3.09 -2.34 -10.12
CA MET A 196 2.26 -1.32 -10.76
C MET A 196 0.88 -1.29 -10.14
N GLU A 197 0.35 -0.11 -9.90
CA GLU A 197 -1.00 0.07 -9.39
C GLU A 197 -1.79 1.13 -10.14
N THR A 198 -3.08 1.19 -9.87
CA THR A 198 -4.00 2.17 -10.42
C THR A 198 -4.67 3.04 -9.37
N ASP A 199 -4.64 2.63 -8.11
CA ASP A 199 -5.46 3.19 -7.03
C ASP A 199 -6.94 3.37 -7.46
N PHE A 200 -7.46 2.38 -8.21
CA PHE A 200 -8.80 2.47 -8.78
C PHE A 200 -9.86 2.45 -7.69
N LEU A 201 -10.67 3.49 -7.66
CA LEU A 201 -11.85 3.62 -6.82
C LEU A 201 -13.09 3.76 -7.69
N ASP A 202 -14.14 3.03 -7.38
CA ASP A 202 -15.46 3.23 -7.98
C ASP A 202 -16.24 4.29 -7.18
N ASP A 203 -15.71 5.50 -7.14
CA ASP A 203 -16.37 6.65 -6.50
C ASP A 203 -16.92 7.60 -7.58
N SER A 204 -18.23 7.60 -7.75
CA SER A 204 -18.94 8.47 -8.72
C SER A 204 -18.73 9.98 -8.47
N ARG A 205 -18.31 10.37 -7.26
CA ARG A 205 -18.02 11.77 -6.91
C ARG A 205 -16.65 12.24 -7.44
N ARG A 206 -15.78 11.30 -7.80
CA ARG A 206 -14.41 11.55 -8.24
C ARG A 206 -14.09 10.87 -9.58
N PRO A 207 -14.93 11.04 -10.61
CA PRO A 207 -14.73 10.36 -11.88
C PRO A 207 -13.41 10.81 -12.51
N GLY A 208 -12.56 9.85 -12.86
CA GLY A 208 -11.26 10.10 -13.49
C GLY A 208 -10.15 10.57 -12.53
N ALA A 209 -10.39 10.62 -11.23
CA ALA A 209 -9.37 10.95 -10.23
C ALA A 209 -8.31 9.84 -10.08
N VAL A 210 -8.62 8.64 -10.52
CA VAL A 210 -7.79 7.44 -10.43
C VAL A 210 -7.63 6.78 -11.80
N LEU A 211 -6.62 5.94 -11.94
CA LEU A 211 -6.34 5.25 -13.21
C LEU A 211 -7.33 4.10 -13.42
N GLY A 212 -7.80 3.92 -14.64
CA GLY A 212 -8.68 2.79 -14.97
C GLY A 212 -7.95 1.43 -14.92
N PRO A 213 -8.68 0.32 -14.68
CA PRO A 213 -8.08 -1.01 -14.50
C PRO A 213 -7.24 -1.49 -15.69
N LYS A 214 -7.53 -1.01 -16.90
CA LYS A 214 -6.76 -1.35 -18.12
C LYS A 214 -5.40 -0.67 -18.19
N THR A 215 -5.08 0.23 -17.25
CA THR A 215 -3.83 1.00 -17.29
C THR A 215 -2.63 0.09 -17.02
N VAL A 216 -2.69 -0.79 -16.02
CA VAL A 216 -1.56 -1.69 -15.70
C VAL A 216 -1.15 -2.54 -16.89
N PRO A 217 -2.02 -3.33 -17.56
CA PRO A 217 -1.63 -4.11 -18.74
C PRO A 217 -1.04 -3.25 -19.86
N LYS A 218 -1.62 -2.07 -20.10
CA LYS A 218 -1.11 -1.14 -21.12
C LYS A 218 0.29 -0.65 -20.79
N ARG A 219 0.53 -0.26 -19.54
CA ARG A 219 1.83 0.25 -19.09
C ARG A 219 2.88 -0.85 -19.01
N THR A 220 2.49 -2.09 -18.67
CA THR A 220 3.40 -3.24 -18.77
C THR A 220 3.91 -3.43 -20.19
N GLN A 221 3.03 -3.41 -21.18
CA GLN A 221 3.43 -3.52 -22.60
C GLN A 221 4.32 -2.35 -23.04
N GLU A 222 4.01 -1.13 -22.60
CA GLU A 222 4.81 0.05 -22.89
C GLU A 222 6.20 -0.04 -22.24
N LEU A 223 6.29 -0.51 -20.99
CA LEU A 223 7.57 -0.72 -20.30
C LEU A 223 8.43 -1.74 -21.04
N CYS A 224 7.90 -2.93 -21.37
CA CYS A 224 8.61 -3.94 -22.14
C CYS A 224 9.16 -3.37 -23.46
N SER A 225 8.30 -2.71 -24.25
CA SER A 225 8.67 -2.16 -25.54
C SER A 225 9.73 -1.06 -25.44
N THR A 226 9.70 -0.29 -24.34
CA THR A 226 10.67 0.80 -24.14
C THR A 226 12.02 0.25 -23.68
N LEU A 227 12.05 -0.69 -22.73
CA LEU A 227 13.30 -1.34 -22.31
C LEU A 227 14.03 -2.00 -23.47
N LEU A 228 13.32 -2.73 -24.35
CA LEU A 228 13.91 -3.32 -25.54
C LEU A 228 14.50 -2.26 -26.50
N ARG A 229 13.83 -1.12 -26.67
CA ARG A 229 14.35 0.01 -27.48
C ARG A 229 15.59 0.67 -26.87
N GLU A 230 15.67 0.66 -25.53
CA GLU A 230 16.85 1.17 -24.78
C GLU A 230 18.01 0.14 -24.73
N GLY A 231 17.85 -1.01 -25.38
CA GLY A 231 18.91 -2.00 -25.55
C GLY A 231 18.97 -3.07 -24.47
N TRP A 232 17.89 -3.26 -23.70
CA TRP A 232 17.80 -4.41 -22.80
C TRP A 232 17.61 -5.69 -23.60
N GLU A 233 18.22 -6.79 -23.16
CA GLU A 233 18.02 -8.10 -23.75
C GLU A 233 16.63 -8.64 -23.44
N GLU A 234 16.05 -9.46 -24.33
CA GLU A 234 14.70 -10.02 -24.17
C GLU A 234 14.58 -10.83 -22.86
N ASP A 235 15.61 -11.60 -22.52
CA ASP A 235 15.64 -12.39 -21.29
C ASP A 235 15.61 -11.51 -20.03
N ASP A 236 16.31 -10.37 -20.03
CA ASP A 236 16.32 -9.44 -18.90
C ASP A 236 14.96 -8.77 -18.73
N VAL A 237 14.30 -8.38 -19.83
CA VAL A 237 12.95 -7.83 -19.80
C VAL A 237 11.95 -8.89 -19.30
N SER A 238 12.05 -10.13 -19.77
CA SER A 238 11.20 -11.23 -19.32
C SER A 238 11.37 -11.50 -17.83
N ASN A 239 12.60 -11.57 -17.34
CA ASN A 239 12.92 -11.77 -15.92
C ASN A 239 12.39 -10.62 -15.04
N LEU A 240 12.48 -9.37 -15.52
CA LEU A 240 11.92 -8.21 -14.83
C LEU A 240 10.39 -8.32 -14.73
N MET A 241 9.71 -8.67 -15.82
CA MET A 241 8.25 -8.84 -15.82
C MET A 241 7.80 -9.97 -14.89
N ASP A 242 8.51 -11.09 -14.90
CA ASP A 242 8.28 -12.18 -13.94
C ASP A 242 8.45 -11.69 -12.49
N SER A 243 9.48 -10.90 -12.22
CA SER A 243 9.70 -10.32 -10.90
C SER A 243 8.55 -9.42 -10.47
N ILE A 244 8.14 -8.46 -11.30
CA ILE A 244 7.10 -7.47 -11.00
C ILE A 244 5.72 -8.12 -10.83
N HIS A 245 5.36 -9.07 -11.69
CA HIS A 245 4.01 -9.59 -11.76
C HIS A 245 3.81 -10.94 -11.05
N ARG A 246 4.89 -11.61 -10.62
CA ARG A 246 4.82 -12.92 -9.98
C ARG A 246 5.69 -13.05 -8.73
N GLU A 247 7.02 -12.91 -8.87
CA GLU A 247 7.92 -13.28 -7.78
C GLU A 247 7.89 -12.30 -6.60
N TRP A 248 7.91 -11.00 -6.88
CA TRP A 248 7.83 -9.97 -5.84
C TRP A 248 6.47 -9.95 -5.14
N PRO A 249 5.31 -9.99 -5.82
CA PRO A 249 4.03 -10.15 -5.14
C PRO A 249 3.96 -11.38 -4.24
N LYS A 250 4.43 -12.55 -4.71
CA LYS A 250 4.50 -13.75 -3.88
C LYS A 250 5.31 -13.54 -2.60
N ARG A 251 6.51 -12.95 -2.74
CA ARG A 251 7.39 -12.69 -1.61
C ARG A 251 6.83 -11.64 -0.65
N LEU A 252 6.33 -10.53 -1.18
CA LEU A 252 5.82 -9.41 -0.37
C LEU A 252 4.58 -9.78 0.42
N TYR A 253 3.68 -10.52 -0.20
CA TYR A 253 2.39 -10.87 0.40
C TYR A 253 2.34 -12.30 0.94
N SER A 254 3.47 -13.01 0.94
CA SER A 254 3.58 -14.40 1.41
C SER A 254 2.54 -15.34 0.80
N ILE A 255 2.15 -15.11 -0.46
CA ILE A 255 1.24 -15.96 -1.22
C ILE A 255 2.03 -17.04 -1.97
N LEU A 256 1.52 -18.29 -1.94
CA LEU A 256 2.17 -19.48 -2.53
C LEU A 256 2.04 -19.52 -4.04
#